data_9bfd58e991fc2be3519cdd7f9fc227a4
#
_entry.id   9bfd58e991fc2be3519cdd7f9fc227a4
#
_cell.length_a   1.000
_cell.length_b   1.000
_cell.length_c   1.000
_cell.angle_alpha   90.00
_cell.angle_beta   90.00
_cell.angle_gamma   90.00
#
_symmetry.space_group_name_H-M   'P 1'
#
loop_
_entity.id
_entity.type
_entity.pdbx_description
1 polymer ?
#
loop_
_entity_poly.entity_id
_entity_poly.type
_entity_poly.pdbx_seq_one_letter_code
_entity_poly.pdbx_strand_id
1 'polypeptide(L)'
;MALCSFFCCGKTSDRRDKWKKNSSTWRVFSLKELQSATNNFNYDNKIGEGGFGSVYWGQLWDGSQIAVKRLKVWSNKAELQFAVEVEILGKVRHKNLLSLRGYCAEGQERLIVCDYLPNFSLISHLHGHNSAECLLDWDRRMSIAIGSAEGIAYLHHHATPRIIHRDIKASNVLLDSNFQARVADFGFAKLIPDDATHVTTKVKGTLGYLAPEYAMYGKASESCDVYSFGIVLLELASGKKSIEKPSPTVKLPITEWALPLARERKFKEIADLKLKGNYVEAELKRMVLVALICSQSMPEKRPTMLEVVDLLKGESKENLSDLENDEMFRPEPAGISKVLSGPNGSSDFISEEKNSEANANEMGS
;
A
#
# COMPACT_ATOMS: atom_id res chain seq x y z
N MET A 1 9.95 -5.67 -27.02
CA MET A 1 9.14 -6.50 -27.91
C MET A 1 9.37 -8.00 -27.61
N ALA A 2 9.05 -8.51 -26.43
CA ALA A 2 9.25 -9.94 -26.09
C ALA A 2 8.19 -10.46 -25.07
N LEU A 3 7.02 -9.85 -24.98
CA LEU A 3 5.95 -10.22 -24.02
C LEU A 3 4.70 -10.84 -24.69
N CYS A 4 4.70 -11.00 -26.02
CA CYS A 4 3.56 -11.55 -26.76
C CYS A 4 3.61 -13.03 -27.09
N SER A 5 4.65 -13.80 -26.70
CA SER A 5 4.83 -15.20 -27.13
C SER A 5 4.19 -16.27 -26.23
N PHE A 6 3.49 -15.92 -25.15
CA PHE A 6 2.96 -16.91 -24.22
C PHE A 6 1.46 -17.26 -24.38
N PHE A 7 0.77 -16.67 -25.36
CA PHE A 7 -0.68 -16.89 -25.54
C PHE A 7 -1.08 -17.42 -26.93
N CYS A 8 -0.23 -18.12 -27.65
CA CYS A 8 -0.66 -18.80 -28.87
C CYS A 8 -0.85 -20.29 -28.64
N CYS A 9 -2.12 -20.71 -28.70
CA CYS A 9 -2.61 -22.08 -28.75
C CYS A 9 -2.13 -22.77 -30.05
N GLY A 10 -1.24 -23.75 -29.94
CA GLY A 10 -0.81 -24.61 -31.05
C GLY A 10 -0.61 -26.03 -30.56
N LYS A 11 -1.49 -26.95 -31.03
CA LYS A 11 -1.38 -28.40 -30.82
C LYS A 11 -0.02 -28.91 -31.27
N THR A 12 0.72 -29.63 -30.43
CA THR A 12 1.39 -30.91 -30.75
C THR A 12 1.99 -31.55 -29.50
N SER A 13 1.92 -32.83 -29.48
CA SER A 13 2.26 -33.85 -28.50
C SER A 13 3.68 -33.79 -27.90
N ASP A 14 3.79 -34.39 -26.70
CA ASP A 14 5.00 -34.92 -26.08
C ASP A 14 6.17 -34.00 -25.73
N ARG A 15 6.00 -33.25 -24.64
CA ARG A 15 7.09 -32.95 -23.70
C ARG A 15 6.56 -32.75 -22.27
N ARG A 16 5.93 -33.79 -21.73
CA ARG A 16 5.22 -33.69 -20.43
C ARG A 16 6.06 -34.01 -19.19
N ASP A 17 7.39 -34.02 -19.22
CA ASP A 17 8.15 -34.54 -18.06
C ASP A 17 9.43 -33.80 -17.66
N LYS A 18 9.53 -32.43 -17.79
CA LYS A 18 10.70 -31.72 -17.24
C LYS A 18 10.40 -30.46 -16.42
N TRP A 19 9.13 -30.19 -16.06
CA TRP A 19 8.76 -29.00 -15.25
C TRP A 19 8.25 -29.35 -13.83
N LYS A 20 8.53 -30.55 -13.33
CA LYS A 20 8.24 -30.92 -11.95
C LYS A 20 9.46 -30.70 -11.07
N LYS A 21 9.73 -29.43 -10.66
CA LYS A 21 10.45 -29.09 -9.42
C LYS A 21 10.55 -27.58 -9.19
N ASN A 22 9.44 -26.84 -9.28
CA ASN A 22 9.18 -25.65 -8.50
C ASN A 22 7.65 -25.58 -8.39
N SER A 23 7.09 -26.11 -7.31
CA SER A 23 5.66 -26.10 -7.08
C SER A 23 5.25 -24.64 -6.80
N SER A 24 4.87 -23.93 -7.87
CA SER A 24 4.06 -22.73 -7.69
C SER A 24 2.83 -23.13 -6.88
N THR A 25 2.66 -22.52 -5.73
CA THR A 25 1.53 -22.81 -4.83
C THR A 25 0.20 -22.25 -5.34
N TRP A 26 0.19 -21.54 -6.48
CA TRP A 26 -0.98 -20.95 -7.11
C TRP A 26 -1.43 -21.76 -8.34
N ARG A 27 -2.72 -21.70 -8.65
CA ARG A 27 -3.36 -22.45 -9.74
C ARG A 27 -4.24 -21.56 -10.63
N VAL A 28 -4.61 -22.08 -11.80
CA VAL A 28 -5.65 -21.50 -12.65
C VAL A 28 -7.00 -22.03 -12.18
N PHE A 29 -7.90 -21.11 -11.84
CA PHE A 29 -9.28 -21.41 -11.45
C PHE A 29 -10.20 -21.33 -12.67
N SER A 30 -11.25 -22.15 -12.73
CA SER A 30 -12.32 -21.96 -13.70
C SER A 30 -13.28 -20.84 -13.24
N LEU A 31 -13.89 -20.16 -14.21
CA LEU A 31 -14.90 -19.14 -13.91
C LEU A 31 -16.07 -19.73 -13.11
N LYS A 32 -16.53 -20.95 -13.49
CA LYS A 32 -17.62 -21.66 -12.81
C LYS A 32 -17.30 -21.93 -11.35
N GLU A 33 -16.07 -22.32 -11.03
CA GLU A 33 -15.62 -22.54 -9.65
C GLU A 33 -15.69 -21.25 -8.83
N LEU A 34 -15.21 -20.14 -9.37
CA LEU A 34 -15.23 -18.83 -8.67
C LEU A 34 -16.64 -18.26 -8.56
N GLN A 35 -17.50 -18.46 -9.56
CA GLN A 35 -18.92 -18.13 -9.46
C GLN A 35 -19.59 -18.91 -8.33
N SER A 36 -19.34 -20.22 -8.24
CA SER A 36 -19.87 -21.05 -7.15
C SER A 36 -19.36 -20.59 -5.79
N ALA A 37 -18.05 -20.35 -5.66
CA ALA A 37 -17.42 -19.92 -4.41
C ALA A 37 -17.93 -18.55 -3.90
N THR A 38 -18.27 -17.63 -4.80
CA THR A 38 -18.69 -16.26 -4.48
C THR A 38 -20.21 -16.05 -4.54
N ASN A 39 -20.99 -17.13 -4.69
CA ASN A 39 -22.42 -17.05 -4.95
C ASN A 39 -22.73 -16.14 -6.16
N ASN A 40 -22.07 -16.42 -7.29
CA ASN A 40 -22.16 -15.66 -8.54
C ASN A 40 -21.81 -14.18 -8.37
N PHE A 41 -20.79 -13.86 -7.60
CA PHE A 41 -20.37 -12.50 -7.27
C PHE A 41 -21.50 -11.67 -6.65
N ASN A 42 -22.27 -12.31 -5.75
CA ASN A 42 -23.39 -11.64 -5.07
C ASN A 42 -22.88 -10.38 -4.35
N TYR A 43 -23.70 -9.36 -4.35
CA TYR A 43 -23.41 -8.09 -3.68
C TYR A 43 -23.14 -8.27 -2.18
N ASP A 44 -23.84 -9.18 -1.50
CA ASP A 44 -23.64 -9.47 -0.08
C ASP A 44 -22.24 -10.01 0.25
N ASN A 45 -21.58 -10.60 -0.74
CA ASN A 45 -20.20 -11.11 -0.62
C ASN A 45 -19.14 -10.07 -1.05
N LYS A 46 -19.57 -8.87 -1.42
CA LYS A 46 -18.65 -7.81 -1.83
C LYS A 46 -17.98 -7.18 -0.62
N ILE A 47 -16.67 -7.35 -0.52
CA ILE A 47 -15.83 -6.87 0.60
C ILE A 47 -15.01 -5.63 0.25
N GLY A 48 -15.01 -5.21 -1.02
CA GLY A 48 -14.31 -4.01 -1.45
C GLY A 48 -14.65 -3.61 -2.88
N GLU A 49 -14.49 -2.33 -3.17
CA GLU A 49 -14.60 -1.77 -4.53
C GLU A 49 -13.60 -0.63 -4.70
N GLY A 50 -13.03 -0.53 -5.90
CA GLY A 50 -12.13 0.55 -6.27
C GLY A 50 -12.16 0.81 -7.77
N GLY A 51 -11.33 1.75 -8.24
CA GLY A 51 -11.23 2.10 -9.65
C GLY A 51 -10.87 0.94 -10.59
N PHE A 52 -10.29 -0.13 -10.04
CA PHE A 52 -9.80 -1.29 -10.81
C PHE A 52 -10.77 -2.46 -10.82
N GLY A 53 -11.75 -2.51 -9.92
CA GLY A 53 -12.66 -3.63 -9.83
C GLY A 53 -13.34 -3.75 -8.48
N SER A 54 -14.00 -4.88 -8.30
CA SER A 54 -14.67 -5.24 -7.05
C SER A 54 -14.02 -6.49 -6.46
N VAL A 55 -13.95 -6.56 -5.14
CA VAL A 55 -13.41 -7.71 -4.41
C VAL A 55 -14.55 -8.42 -3.69
N TYR A 56 -14.62 -9.73 -3.86
CA TYR A 56 -15.65 -10.57 -3.28
C TYR A 56 -15.03 -11.61 -2.35
N TRP A 57 -15.65 -11.82 -1.21
CA TRP A 57 -15.40 -12.98 -0.37
C TRP A 57 -15.96 -14.24 -1.06
N GLY A 58 -15.30 -15.35 -0.88
CA GLY A 58 -15.79 -16.62 -1.35
C GLY A 58 -15.27 -17.77 -0.49
N GLN A 59 -15.94 -18.91 -0.60
CA GLN A 59 -15.54 -20.16 0.04
C GLN A 59 -15.43 -21.26 -1.00
N LEU A 60 -14.26 -21.88 -1.09
CA LEU A 60 -14.02 -23.01 -1.97
C LEU A 60 -14.68 -24.30 -1.41
N TRP A 61 -14.78 -25.31 -2.23
CA TRP A 61 -15.38 -26.59 -1.87
C TRP A 61 -14.69 -27.31 -0.71
N ASP A 62 -13.39 -27.03 -0.48
CA ASP A 62 -12.60 -27.55 0.63
C ASP A 62 -12.76 -26.75 1.93
N GLY A 63 -13.67 -25.76 1.94
CA GLY A 63 -13.92 -24.88 3.08
C GLY A 63 -12.95 -23.70 3.20
N SER A 64 -11.90 -23.61 2.37
CA SER A 64 -10.95 -22.51 2.42
C SER A 64 -11.60 -21.21 1.95
N GLN A 65 -11.34 -20.12 2.70
CA GLN A 65 -11.84 -18.78 2.37
C GLN A 65 -10.87 -18.04 1.44
N ILE A 66 -11.43 -17.35 0.46
CA ILE A 66 -10.70 -16.62 -0.56
C ILE A 66 -11.24 -15.19 -0.73
N ALA A 67 -10.41 -14.31 -1.23
CA ALA A 67 -10.79 -13.01 -1.78
C ALA A 67 -10.60 -13.05 -3.30
N VAL A 68 -11.65 -12.73 -4.04
CA VAL A 68 -11.65 -12.72 -5.52
C VAL A 68 -11.77 -11.29 -6.01
N LYS A 69 -10.67 -10.73 -6.54
CA LYS A 69 -10.65 -9.42 -7.20
C LYS A 69 -11.09 -9.58 -8.64
N ARG A 70 -12.28 -9.08 -8.96
CA ARG A 70 -12.85 -9.05 -10.31
C ARG A 70 -12.55 -7.71 -10.94
N LEU A 71 -11.70 -7.69 -11.95
CA LEU A 71 -11.29 -6.47 -12.63
C LEU A 71 -12.36 -5.96 -13.59
N LYS A 72 -12.51 -4.64 -13.70
CA LYS A 72 -13.37 -3.98 -14.69
C LYS A 72 -12.67 -4.00 -16.05
N VAL A 73 -12.94 -5.02 -16.87
CA VAL A 73 -12.25 -5.25 -18.15
C VAL A 73 -12.91 -4.46 -19.28
N TRP A 74 -12.70 -3.15 -19.33
CA TRP A 74 -13.20 -2.32 -20.42
C TRP A 74 -12.07 -1.68 -21.25
N SER A 75 -10.80 -2.02 -20.98
CA SER A 75 -9.66 -1.40 -21.65
C SER A 75 -8.41 -2.26 -21.60
N ASN A 76 -7.52 -2.08 -22.59
CA ASN A 76 -6.15 -2.65 -22.60
C ASN A 76 -5.35 -2.35 -21.31
N LYS A 77 -5.75 -1.30 -20.56
CA LYS A 77 -5.11 -0.90 -19.30
C LYS A 77 -5.40 -1.91 -18.18
N ALA A 78 -6.65 -2.41 -18.09
CA ALA A 78 -7.04 -3.40 -17.10
C ALA A 78 -6.37 -4.76 -17.36
N GLU A 79 -6.25 -5.16 -18.64
CA GLU A 79 -5.54 -6.37 -19.04
C GLU A 79 -4.07 -6.33 -18.63
N LEU A 80 -3.39 -5.21 -18.91
CA LEU A 80 -2.00 -5.01 -18.51
C LEU A 80 -1.84 -5.05 -16.98
N GLN A 81 -2.78 -4.45 -16.25
CA GLN A 81 -2.76 -4.44 -14.80
C GLN A 81 -2.95 -5.84 -14.22
N PHE A 82 -3.90 -6.62 -14.76
CA PHE A 82 -4.08 -8.02 -14.41
C PHE A 82 -2.78 -8.82 -14.59
N ALA A 83 -2.16 -8.70 -15.77
CA ALA A 83 -0.93 -9.42 -16.07
C ALA A 83 0.21 -9.05 -15.10
N VAL A 84 0.39 -7.77 -14.80
CA VAL A 84 1.39 -7.28 -13.84
C VAL A 84 1.13 -7.82 -12.44
N GLU A 85 -0.11 -7.72 -11.95
CA GLU A 85 -0.46 -8.15 -10.59
C GLU A 85 -0.28 -9.66 -10.42
N VAL A 86 -0.72 -10.47 -11.39
CA VAL A 86 -0.52 -11.93 -11.37
C VAL A 86 0.97 -12.30 -11.48
N GLU A 87 1.73 -11.62 -12.35
CA GLU A 87 3.17 -11.86 -12.50
C GLU A 87 3.92 -11.60 -11.19
N ILE A 88 3.68 -10.44 -10.56
CA ILE A 88 4.36 -10.03 -9.33
C ILE A 88 3.97 -10.97 -8.17
N LEU A 89 2.67 -11.13 -7.91
CA LEU A 89 2.18 -12.00 -6.85
C LEU A 89 2.59 -13.46 -7.05
N GLY A 90 2.77 -13.88 -8.31
CA GLY A 90 3.28 -15.20 -8.65
C GLY A 90 4.73 -15.43 -8.24
N LYS A 91 5.54 -14.38 -8.18
CA LYS A 91 6.98 -14.42 -7.88
C LYS A 91 7.31 -14.20 -6.41
N VAL A 92 6.54 -13.35 -5.71
CA VAL A 92 6.84 -12.98 -4.32
C VAL A 92 6.29 -13.98 -3.32
N ARG A 93 7.04 -14.22 -2.24
CA ARG A 93 6.63 -15.06 -1.10
C ARG A 93 7.22 -14.47 0.17
N HIS A 94 6.38 -13.80 0.95
CA HIS A 94 6.80 -13.23 2.23
C HIS A 94 5.61 -13.18 3.21
N LYS A 95 5.88 -13.38 4.50
CA LYS A 95 4.83 -13.38 5.55
C LYS A 95 4.01 -12.08 5.63
N ASN A 96 4.58 -10.94 5.19
CA ASN A 96 3.93 -9.63 5.21
C ASN A 96 3.50 -9.13 3.82
N LEU A 97 3.39 -10.03 2.85
CA LEU A 97 2.80 -9.75 1.54
C LEU A 97 1.55 -10.61 1.33
N LEU A 98 0.60 -10.07 0.58
CA LEU A 98 -0.60 -10.82 0.20
C LEU A 98 -0.22 -12.00 -0.69
N SER A 99 -0.74 -13.18 -0.38
CA SER A 99 -0.44 -14.40 -1.12
C SER A 99 -1.41 -14.63 -2.27
N LEU A 100 -0.88 -14.93 -3.46
CA LEU A 100 -1.65 -15.37 -4.60
C LEU A 100 -2.02 -16.85 -4.43
N ARG A 101 -3.33 -17.17 -4.51
CA ARG A 101 -3.86 -18.52 -4.65
C ARG A 101 -3.94 -18.95 -6.11
N GLY A 102 -4.22 -17.99 -7.00
CA GLY A 102 -4.31 -18.21 -8.42
C GLY A 102 -5.08 -17.14 -9.14
N TYR A 103 -5.48 -17.43 -10.37
CA TYR A 103 -6.24 -16.49 -11.20
C TYR A 103 -7.21 -17.24 -12.13
N CYS A 104 -8.16 -16.49 -12.73
CA CYS A 104 -8.98 -16.93 -13.84
C CYS A 104 -8.92 -15.89 -14.96
N ALA A 105 -8.76 -16.36 -16.21
CA ALA A 105 -8.75 -15.54 -17.41
C ALA A 105 -9.60 -16.23 -18.50
N GLU A 106 -10.89 -16.36 -18.25
CA GLU A 106 -11.86 -16.96 -19.16
C GLU A 106 -12.76 -15.91 -19.80
N GLY A 107 -12.92 -15.96 -21.13
CA GLY A 107 -13.72 -14.97 -21.87
C GLY A 107 -13.25 -13.54 -21.56
N GLN A 108 -14.19 -12.71 -21.12
CA GLN A 108 -13.93 -11.31 -20.73
C GLN A 108 -13.55 -11.17 -19.24
N GLU A 109 -13.57 -12.25 -18.45
CA GLU A 109 -13.30 -12.16 -17.01
C GLU A 109 -11.81 -12.21 -16.70
N ARG A 110 -11.39 -11.33 -15.79
CA ARG A 110 -10.04 -11.27 -15.23
C ARG A 110 -10.16 -11.24 -13.72
N LEU A 111 -9.89 -12.39 -13.10
CA LEU A 111 -10.10 -12.61 -11.67
C LEU A 111 -8.77 -12.99 -11.02
N ILE A 112 -8.41 -12.30 -9.94
CA ILE A 112 -7.23 -12.61 -9.12
C ILE A 112 -7.74 -13.20 -7.81
N VAL A 113 -7.23 -14.36 -7.43
CA VAL A 113 -7.64 -15.11 -6.23
C VAL A 113 -6.53 -15.06 -5.21
N CYS A 114 -6.82 -14.49 -4.05
CA CYS A 114 -5.90 -14.35 -2.92
C CYS A 114 -6.46 -14.97 -1.64
N ASP A 115 -5.62 -15.06 -0.61
CA ASP A 115 -6.10 -15.40 0.74
C ASP A 115 -7.08 -14.32 1.22
N TYR A 116 -8.17 -14.76 1.88
CA TYR A 116 -9.08 -13.86 2.56
C TYR A 116 -8.48 -13.39 3.88
N LEU A 117 -8.49 -12.09 4.14
CA LEU A 117 -7.96 -11.47 5.33
C LEU A 117 -9.12 -10.82 6.11
N PRO A 118 -9.52 -11.38 7.29
CA PRO A 118 -10.77 -11.04 7.94
C PRO A 118 -10.77 -9.67 8.63
N ASN A 119 -9.60 -9.11 8.93
CA ASN A 119 -9.50 -7.84 9.64
C ASN A 119 -9.35 -6.62 8.70
N PHE A 120 -9.79 -6.75 7.44
CA PHE A 120 -9.86 -5.65 6.47
C PHE A 120 -8.51 -4.95 6.24
N SER A 121 -8.56 -3.69 5.85
CA SER A 121 -7.38 -2.85 5.62
C SER A 121 -7.11 -1.91 6.82
N LEU A 122 -5.88 -1.42 6.92
CA LEU A 122 -5.48 -0.45 7.95
C LEU A 122 -6.38 0.80 7.93
N ILE A 123 -6.75 1.30 6.75
CA ILE A 123 -7.59 2.48 6.63
C ILE A 123 -8.99 2.26 7.23
N SER A 124 -9.53 1.03 7.18
CA SER A 124 -10.83 0.69 7.76
C SER A 124 -10.85 0.86 9.27
N HIS A 125 -9.72 0.63 9.93
CA HIS A 125 -9.56 0.80 11.37
C HIS A 125 -9.19 2.23 11.77
N LEU A 126 -8.43 2.95 10.95
CA LEU A 126 -8.06 4.33 11.26
C LEU A 126 -9.22 5.30 11.00
N HIS A 127 -9.93 5.14 9.86
CA HIS A 127 -10.88 6.13 9.35
C HIS A 127 -12.22 5.54 8.89
N GLY A 128 -12.36 4.21 8.79
CA GLY A 128 -13.55 3.54 8.28
C GLY A 128 -14.50 3.05 9.40
N HIS A 129 -15.32 2.06 9.06
CA HIS A 129 -16.37 1.53 9.92
C HIS A 129 -15.85 0.99 11.26
N ASN A 130 -14.67 0.40 11.29
CA ASN A 130 -14.06 -0.18 12.49
C ASN A 130 -13.29 0.85 13.33
N SER A 131 -13.29 2.11 12.92
CA SER A 131 -12.51 3.15 13.61
C SER A 131 -13.06 3.53 15.00
N ALA A 132 -14.35 3.29 15.24
CA ALA A 132 -15.00 3.59 16.52
C ALA A 132 -14.60 2.60 17.63
N GLU A 133 -14.31 1.35 17.29
CA GLU A 133 -13.98 0.30 18.23
C GLU A 133 -12.52 0.36 18.73
N CYS A 134 -11.68 1.18 18.09
CA CYS A 134 -10.25 1.34 18.39
C CYS A 134 -9.50 0.00 18.56
N LEU A 135 -9.73 -0.93 17.63
CA LEU A 135 -9.13 -2.28 17.68
C LEU A 135 -7.60 -2.27 17.49
N LEU A 136 -7.03 -1.16 17.00
CA LEU A 136 -5.60 -0.99 16.85
C LEU A 136 -5.02 -0.25 18.07
N ASP A 137 -4.72 -1.02 19.13
CA ASP A 137 -3.89 -0.58 20.25
C ASP A 137 -2.44 -0.32 19.76
N TRP A 138 -1.59 0.16 20.67
CA TRP A 138 -0.24 0.55 20.31
C TRP A 138 0.62 -0.62 19.83
N ASP A 139 0.53 -1.76 20.48
CA ASP A 139 1.31 -2.96 20.12
C ASP A 139 0.97 -3.46 18.72
N ARG A 140 -0.32 -3.45 18.36
CA ARG A 140 -0.77 -3.77 17.00
C ARG A 140 -0.26 -2.74 15.99
N ARG A 141 -0.29 -1.44 16.31
CA ARG A 141 0.24 -0.40 15.41
C ARG A 141 1.73 -0.59 15.15
N MET A 142 2.52 -0.88 16.18
CA MET A 142 3.95 -1.18 16.04
C MET A 142 4.17 -2.45 15.20
N SER A 143 3.42 -3.52 15.49
CA SER A 143 3.49 -4.77 14.72
C SER A 143 3.15 -4.57 13.24
N ILE A 144 2.12 -3.76 12.95
CA ILE A 144 1.71 -3.41 11.57
C ILE A 144 2.79 -2.58 10.88
N ALA A 145 3.37 -1.61 11.57
CA ALA A 145 4.45 -0.78 11.04
C ALA A 145 5.67 -1.64 10.67
N ILE A 146 6.16 -2.45 11.61
CA ILE A 146 7.33 -3.32 11.39
C ILE A 146 7.03 -4.35 10.30
N GLY A 147 5.89 -5.04 10.35
CA GLY A 147 5.53 -6.05 9.36
C GLY A 147 5.39 -5.47 7.95
N SER A 148 4.77 -4.29 7.82
CA SER A 148 4.68 -3.60 6.52
C SER A 148 6.07 -3.22 5.99
N ALA A 149 6.96 -2.71 6.85
CA ALA A 149 8.33 -2.40 6.48
C ALA A 149 9.10 -3.65 6.02
N GLU A 150 8.98 -4.78 6.74
CA GLU A 150 9.59 -6.05 6.35
C GLU A 150 9.08 -6.53 4.98
N GLY A 151 7.78 -6.40 4.71
CA GLY A 151 7.19 -6.73 3.40
C GLY A 151 7.76 -5.88 2.27
N ILE A 152 7.88 -4.57 2.46
CA ILE A 152 8.44 -3.65 1.46
C ILE A 152 9.94 -3.87 1.31
N ALA A 153 10.68 -4.08 2.41
CA ALA A 153 12.11 -4.41 2.37
C ALA A 153 12.38 -5.69 1.55
N TYR A 154 11.52 -6.71 1.69
CA TYR A 154 11.62 -7.91 0.86
C TYR A 154 11.49 -7.59 -0.63
N LEU A 155 10.56 -6.72 -1.03
CA LEU A 155 10.38 -6.33 -2.43
C LEU A 155 11.61 -5.61 -2.99
N HIS A 156 12.23 -4.74 -2.20
CA HIS A 156 13.36 -3.90 -2.61
C HIS A 156 14.69 -4.64 -2.62
N HIS A 157 14.91 -5.59 -1.68
CA HIS A 157 16.24 -6.14 -1.44
C HIS A 157 16.35 -7.66 -1.62
N HIS A 158 15.23 -8.39 -1.55
CA HIS A 158 15.24 -9.86 -1.59
C HIS A 158 14.50 -10.45 -2.78
N ALA A 159 13.60 -9.69 -3.41
CA ALA A 159 12.97 -10.11 -4.67
C ALA A 159 13.96 -10.00 -5.84
N THR A 160 13.88 -10.97 -6.77
CA THR A 160 14.70 -10.97 -7.98
C THR A 160 13.79 -11.15 -9.20
N PRO A 161 13.75 -10.15 -10.11
CA PRO A 161 14.32 -8.80 -9.98
C PRO A 161 13.65 -7.98 -8.87
N ARG A 162 14.29 -6.88 -8.44
CA ARG A 162 13.75 -5.95 -7.44
C ARG A 162 12.43 -5.35 -7.89
N ILE A 163 11.56 -5.08 -6.93
CA ILE A 163 10.19 -4.62 -7.19
C ILE A 163 9.92 -3.30 -6.47
N ILE A 164 9.45 -2.28 -7.21
CA ILE A 164 8.86 -1.08 -6.64
C ILE A 164 7.34 -1.26 -6.66
N HIS A 165 6.68 -1.02 -5.52
CA HIS A 165 5.23 -1.18 -5.38
C HIS A 165 4.44 -0.04 -6.02
N ARG A 166 4.85 1.22 -5.79
CA ARG A 166 4.30 2.49 -6.32
C ARG A 166 2.90 2.90 -5.84
N ASP A 167 2.28 2.12 -4.95
CA ASP A 167 0.99 2.47 -4.35
C ASP A 167 0.92 2.01 -2.88
N ILE A 168 2.00 2.28 -2.12
CA ILE A 168 2.01 2.04 -0.67
C ILE A 168 1.08 3.06 -0.02
N LYS A 169 0.06 2.58 0.68
CA LYS A 169 -0.95 3.39 1.39
C LYS A 169 -1.71 2.56 2.42
N ALA A 170 -2.38 3.20 3.35
CA ALA A 170 -3.11 2.51 4.42
C ALA A 170 -4.22 1.57 3.92
N SER A 171 -4.85 1.83 2.76
CA SER A 171 -5.85 0.93 2.19
C SER A 171 -5.25 -0.33 1.54
N ASN A 172 -3.96 -0.33 1.23
CA ASN A 172 -3.22 -1.46 0.66
C ASN A 172 -2.42 -2.24 1.71
N VAL A 173 -2.52 -1.88 2.99
CA VAL A 173 -2.06 -2.69 4.11
C VAL A 173 -3.27 -3.43 4.68
N LEU A 174 -3.39 -4.71 4.36
CA LEU A 174 -4.46 -5.59 4.86
C LEU A 174 -4.00 -6.28 6.14
N LEU A 175 -4.96 -6.70 6.97
CA LEU A 175 -4.70 -7.31 8.27
C LEU A 175 -5.27 -8.73 8.30
N ASP A 176 -4.42 -9.70 8.65
CA ASP A 176 -4.84 -11.09 8.80
C ASP A 176 -5.57 -11.32 10.15
N SER A 177 -5.97 -12.55 10.43
CA SER A 177 -6.69 -12.93 11.65
C SER A 177 -5.98 -12.56 12.95
N ASN A 178 -4.66 -12.38 12.91
CA ASN A 178 -3.83 -12.01 14.05
C ASN A 178 -3.43 -10.52 14.01
N PHE A 179 -4.08 -9.70 13.18
CA PHE A 179 -3.72 -8.31 12.93
C PHE A 179 -2.29 -8.11 12.38
N GLN A 180 -1.70 -9.16 11.75
CA GLN A 180 -0.42 -9.00 11.07
C GLN A 180 -0.61 -8.35 9.71
N ALA A 181 0.29 -7.42 9.37
CA ALA A 181 0.22 -6.69 8.11
C ALA A 181 0.53 -7.58 6.90
N ARG A 182 -0.24 -7.38 5.82
CA ARG A 182 -0.06 -7.98 4.51
C ARG A 182 -0.17 -6.87 3.46
N VAL A 183 0.97 -6.46 2.89
CA VAL A 183 0.97 -5.47 1.80
C VAL A 183 0.35 -6.09 0.56
N ALA A 184 -0.57 -5.36 -0.08
CA ALA A 184 -1.45 -5.84 -1.15
C ALA A 184 -1.56 -4.82 -2.29
N ASP A 185 -2.22 -5.22 -3.38
CA ASP A 185 -2.48 -4.45 -4.60
C ASP A 185 -1.23 -4.08 -5.40
N PHE A 186 -0.70 -5.06 -6.11
CA PHE A 186 0.50 -4.93 -6.95
C PHE A 186 0.20 -4.46 -8.39
N GLY A 187 -1.02 -3.97 -8.65
CA GLY A 187 -1.44 -3.57 -10.00
C GLY A 187 -0.64 -2.42 -10.61
N PHE A 188 0.13 -1.68 -9.81
CA PHE A 188 1.05 -0.65 -10.27
C PHE A 188 2.52 -1.03 -10.13
N ALA A 189 2.84 -2.19 -9.55
CA ALA A 189 4.21 -2.57 -9.29
C ALA A 189 5.07 -2.62 -10.57
N LYS A 190 6.37 -2.40 -10.39
CA LYS A 190 7.36 -2.43 -11.46
C LYS A 190 8.60 -3.19 -11.05
N LEU A 191 9.08 -4.02 -11.96
CA LEU A 191 10.40 -4.65 -11.85
C LEU A 191 11.47 -3.62 -12.20
N ILE A 192 12.53 -3.57 -11.39
CA ILE A 192 13.73 -2.77 -11.67
C ILE A 192 14.81 -3.71 -12.18
N PRO A 193 15.41 -3.45 -13.36
CA PRO A 193 16.61 -4.15 -13.78
C PRO A 193 17.75 -3.99 -12.76
N ASP A 194 18.62 -5.00 -12.64
CA ASP A 194 19.68 -5.03 -11.61
C ASP A 194 20.68 -3.88 -11.75
N ASP A 195 20.89 -3.37 -12.96
CA ASP A 195 21.79 -2.27 -13.30
C ASP A 195 21.12 -0.88 -13.22
N ALA A 196 19.82 -0.81 -12.91
CA ALA A 196 19.07 0.44 -12.85
C ALA A 196 18.80 0.89 -11.40
N THR A 197 18.90 2.20 -11.16
CA THR A 197 18.53 2.82 -9.88
C THR A 197 17.06 3.28 -9.86
N HIS A 198 16.47 3.49 -11.03
CA HIS A 198 15.08 3.91 -11.18
C HIS A 198 14.54 3.52 -12.56
N VAL A 199 13.24 3.59 -12.72
CA VAL A 199 12.56 3.45 -14.01
C VAL A 199 11.71 4.68 -14.29
N THR A 200 11.85 5.27 -15.48
CA THR A 200 10.97 6.38 -15.90
C THR A 200 9.66 5.80 -16.39
N THR A 201 8.55 6.26 -15.84
CA THR A 201 7.24 5.71 -16.16
C THR A 201 6.13 6.76 -15.92
N LYS A 202 4.97 6.52 -16.53
CA LYS A 202 3.78 7.32 -16.22
C LYS A 202 3.48 7.28 -14.73
N VAL A 203 3.27 8.44 -14.11
CA VAL A 203 2.91 8.56 -12.70
C VAL A 203 1.61 7.82 -12.41
N LYS A 204 1.64 6.99 -11.41
CA LYS A 204 0.49 6.24 -10.86
C LYS A 204 0.61 6.23 -9.34
N GLY A 205 -0.49 6.03 -8.64
CA GLY A 205 -0.52 6.01 -7.18
C GLY A 205 -1.62 6.91 -6.65
N THR A 206 -1.61 7.15 -5.36
CA THR A 206 -2.67 7.84 -4.62
C THR A 206 -2.17 9.19 -4.10
N LEU A 207 -2.93 10.25 -4.35
CA LEU A 207 -2.60 11.60 -3.85
C LEU A 207 -2.44 11.57 -2.32
N GLY A 208 -1.42 12.25 -1.82
CA GLY A 208 -1.06 12.28 -0.39
C GLY A 208 0.00 11.25 0.00
N TYR A 209 0.28 10.26 -0.88
CA TYR A 209 1.35 9.28 -0.69
C TYR A 209 2.43 9.37 -1.76
N LEU A 210 2.20 10.13 -2.83
CA LEU A 210 3.15 10.25 -3.94
C LEU A 210 4.39 11.05 -3.53
N ALA A 211 5.56 10.46 -3.72
CA ALA A 211 6.84 11.12 -3.55
C ALA A 211 6.99 12.29 -4.55
N PRO A 212 7.54 13.46 -4.13
CA PRO A 212 7.62 14.65 -4.97
C PRO A 212 8.35 14.43 -6.30
N GLU A 213 9.50 13.77 -6.28
CA GLU A 213 10.29 13.47 -7.47
C GLU A 213 9.57 12.53 -8.44
N TYR A 214 8.79 11.60 -7.90
CA TYR A 214 7.99 10.70 -8.73
C TYR A 214 6.81 11.44 -9.34
N ALA A 215 6.12 12.27 -8.57
CA ALA A 215 5.01 13.08 -9.06
C ALA A 215 5.44 14.06 -10.16
N MET A 216 6.62 14.70 -10.03
CA MET A 216 7.11 15.71 -10.96
C MET A 216 7.78 15.12 -12.20
N TYR A 217 8.57 14.07 -12.04
CA TYR A 217 9.46 13.58 -13.11
C TYR A 217 9.14 12.16 -13.60
N GLY A 218 8.19 11.46 -12.98
CA GLY A 218 7.88 10.07 -13.32
C GLY A 218 9.01 9.09 -13.01
N LYS A 219 10.02 9.48 -12.23
CA LYS A 219 11.14 8.64 -11.80
C LYS A 219 10.71 7.77 -10.63
N ALA A 220 10.35 6.53 -10.90
CA ALA A 220 10.01 5.55 -9.88
C ALA A 220 11.27 4.84 -9.40
N SER A 221 11.52 4.87 -8.09
CA SER A 221 12.61 4.18 -7.39
C SER A 221 12.11 3.57 -6.09
N GLU A 222 12.93 2.80 -5.41
CA GLU A 222 12.66 2.28 -4.06
C GLU A 222 12.34 3.41 -3.07
N SER A 223 13.04 4.56 -3.20
CA SER A 223 12.82 5.74 -2.36
C SER A 223 11.38 6.31 -2.47
N CYS A 224 10.66 6.05 -3.57
CA CYS A 224 9.25 6.46 -3.68
C CYS A 224 8.35 5.67 -2.74
N ASP A 225 8.59 4.36 -2.59
CA ASP A 225 7.85 3.52 -1.65
C ASP A 225 8.21 3.88 -0.21
N VAL A 226 9.48 4.22 0.06
CA VAL A 226 9.93 4.73 1.38
C VAL A 226 9.17 5.99 1.77
N TYR A 227 9.04 6.95 0.85
CA TYR A 227 8.24 8.16 1.09
C TYR A 227 6.79 7.81 1.44
N SER A 228 6.15 7.02 0.60
CA SER A 228 4.76 6.60 0.80
C SER A 228 4.58 5.87 2.13
N PHE A 229 5.55 5.05 2.52
CA PHE A 229 5.54 4.35 3.80
C PHE A 229 5.70 5.31 4.99
N GLY A 230 6.52 6.36 4.87
CA GLY A 230 6.61 7.43 5.86
C GLY A 230 5.24 8.07 6.15
N ILE A 231 4.42 8.27 5.11
CA ILE A 231 3.04 8.76 5.29
C ILE A 231 2.18 7.76 6.07
N VAL A 232 2.27 6.45 5.75
CA VAL A 232 1.55 5.40 6.48
C VAL A 232 1.94 5.35 7.95
N LEU A 233 3.22 5.54 8.27
CA LEU A 233 3.70 5.62 9.66
C LEU A 233 3.10 6.81 10.42
N LEU A 234 2.99 7.98 9.79
CA LEU A 234 2.32 9.15 10.39
C LEU A 234 0.83 8.88 10.63
N GLU A 235 0.14 8.21 9.69
CA GLU A 235 -1.26 7.80 9.88
C GLU A 235 -1.40 6.83 11.06
N LEU A 236 -0.50 5.86 11.20
CA LEU A 236 -0.47 4.92 12.35
C LEU A 236 -0.23 5.63 13.68
N ALA A 237 0.70 6.58 13.73
CA ALA A 237 1.02 7.32 14.94
C ALA A 237 -0.12 8.24 15.38
N SER A 238 -0.73 8.94 14.42
CA SER A 238 -1.62 10.08 14.70
C SER A 238 -3.11 9.79 14.54
N GLY A 239 -3.48 8.71 13.83
CA GLY A 239 -4.87 8.49 13.43
C GLY A 239 -5.40 9.52 12.44
N LYS A 240 -4.55 10.41 11.88
CA LYS A 240 -4.94 11.42 10.89
C LYS A 240 -4.83 10.87 9.47
N LYS A 241 -5.58 11.47 8.54
CA LYS A 241 -5.49 11.15 7.10
C LYS A 241 -4.21 11.74 6.50
N SER A 242 -3.69 11.12 5.44
CA SER A 242 -2.51 11.60 4.69
C SER A 242 -2.66 13.05 4.21
N ILE A 243 -3.88 13.48 3.88
CA ILE A 243 -4.24 14.88 3.59
C ILE A 243 -5.49 15.22 4.38
N GLU A 244 -5.42 16.27 5.18
CA GLU A 244 -6.59 16.90 5.80
C GLU A 244 -7.08 18.08 4.97
N LYS A 245 -8.37 18.37 5.07
CA LYS A 245 -9.02 19.52 4.42
C LYS A 245 -9.63 20.41 5.51
N PRO A 246 -8.85 21.29 6.15
CA PRO A 246 -9.36 22.20 7.17
C PRO A 246 -10.42 23.15 6.60
N SER A 247 -10.37 23.44 5.30
CA SER A 247 -11.39 24.19 4.54
C SER A 247 -11.51 23.63 3.12
N PRO A 248 -12.54 23.98 2.34
CA PRO A 248 -12.71 23.52 0.96
C PRO A 248 -11.52 23.82 0.04
N THR A 249 -10.78 24.88 0.34
CA THR A 249 -9.66 25.37 -0.48
C THR A 249 -8.28 24.97 0.06
N VAL A 250 -8.19 24.56 1.33
CA VAL A 250 -6.90 24.25 1.98
C VAL A 250 -6.74 22.74 2.12
N LYS A 251 -5.72 22.19 1.50
CA LYS A 251 -5.26 20.81 1.68
C LYS A 251 -3.97 20.84 2.50
N LEU A 252 -3.96 20.19 3.66
CA LEU A 252 -2.81 20.12 4.55
C LEU A 252 -2.25 18.70 4.57
N PRO A 253 -1.08 18.47 3.96
CA PRO A 253 -0.37 17.19 4.07
C PRO A 253 -0.04 16.87 5.54
N ILE A 254 -0.12 15.61 5.91
CA ILE A 254 0.17 15.16 7.28
C ILE A 254 1.60 15.48 7.71
N THR A 255 2.54 15.51 6.78
CA THR A 255 3.94 15.89 7.02
C THR A 255 4.09 17.34 7.41
N GLU A 256 3.34 18.26 6.76
CA GLU A 256 3.37 19.68 7.07
C GLU A 256 2.76 20.00 8.44
N TRP A 257 1.83 19.14 8.90
CA TRP A 257 1.27 19.23 10.24
C TRP A 257 2.20 18.63 11.30
N ALA A 258 2.82 17.46 11.04
CA ALA A 258 3.60 16.72 12.03
C ALA A 258 5.01 17.32 12.24
N LEU A 259 5.67 17.81 11.18
CA LEU A 259 7.06 18.28 11.25
C LEU A 259 7.27 19.46 12.24
N PRO A 260 6.45 20.51 12.27
CA PRO A 260 6.58 21.57 13.28
C PRO A 260 6.48 21.04 14.70
N LEU A 261 5.52 20.15 14.97
CA LEU A 261 5.36 19.54 16.30
C LEU A 261 6.56 18.68 16.69
N ALA A 262 7.13 17.93 15.76
CA ALA A 262 8.34 17.14 16.00
C ALA A 262 9.56 18.04 16.29
N ARG A 263 9.73 19.17 15.59
CA ARG A 263 10.78 20.18 15.84
C ARG A 263 10.66 20.79 17.23
N GLU A 264 9.43 21.02 17.70
CA GLU A 264 9.13 21.52 19.04
C GLU A 264 9.14 20.41 20.11
N ARG A 265 9.49 19.16 19.75
CA ARG A 265 9.48 17.99 20.66
C ARG A 265 8.10 17.65 21.23
N LYS A 266 7.03 18.10 20.60
CA LYS A 266 5.63 17.92 21.01
C LYS A 266 5.04 16.59 20.49
N PHE A 267 5.74 15.48 20.68
CA PHE A 267 5.32 14.17 20.14
C PHE A 267 3.97 13.71 20.69
N LYS A 268 3.64 14.07 21.92
CA LYS A 268 2.33 13.73 22.54
C LYS A 268 1.15 14.36 21.79
N GLU A 269 1.35 15.52 21.15
CA GLU A 269 0.32 16.20 20.35
C GLU A 269 0.11 15.53 19.00
N ILE A 270 1.07 14.70 18.56
CA ILE A 270 0.97 13.89 17.33
C ILE A 270 0.19 12.60 17.59
N ALA A 271 0.22 12.07 18.81
CA ALA A 271 -0.40 10.79 19.14
C ALA A 271 -1.90 10.78 18.84
N ASP A 272 -2.40 9.65 18.31
CA ASP A 272 -3.82 9.44 18.10
C ASP A 272 -4.58 9.51 19.44
N LEU A 273 -5.55 10.42 19.52
CA LEU A 273 -6.40 10.60 20.71
C LEU A 273 -7.18 9.34 21.09
N LYS A 274 -7.45 8.44 20.12
CA LYS A 274 -8.12 7.17 20.36
C LYS A 274 -7.30 6.23 21.24
N LEU A 275 -5.97 6.39 21.29
CA LEU A 275 -5.10 5.63 22.17
C LEU A 275 -5.23 6.04 23.65
N LYS A 276 -5.82 7.21 23.93
CA LYS A 276 -6.05 7.71 25.31
C LYS A 276 -4.79 7.70 26.18
N GLY A 277 -3.61 7.91 25.56
CA GLY A 277 -2.32 7.88 26.25
C GLY A 277 -1.72 6.46 26.43
N ASN A 278 -2.39 5.41 25.97
CA ASN A 278 -1.90 4.04 26.06
C ASN A 278 -0.94 3.74 24.90
N TYR A 279 0.28 4.24 24.98
CA TYR A 279 1.39 4.00 24.06
C TYR A 279 2.73 4.16 24.78
N VAL A 280 3.77 3.58 24.20
CA VAL A 280 5.15 3.75 24.69
C VAL A 280 5.74 5.02 24.08
N GLU A 281 6.03 6.04 24.90
CA GLU A 281 6.48 7.37 24.44
C GLU A 281 7.75 7.27 23.54
N ALA A 282 8.72 6.43 23.91
CA ALA A 282 9.94 6.26 23.14
C ALA A 282 9.68 5.65 21.75
N GLU A 283 8.74 4.71 21.65
CA GLU A 283 8.34 4.10 20.37
C GLU A 283 7.53 5.05 19.50
N LEU A 284 6.58 5.80 20.09
CA LEU A 284 5.83 6.84 19.39
C LEU A 284 6.79 7.88 18.78
N LYS A 285 7.73 8.37 19.60
CA LYS A 285 8.75 9.31 19.16
C LYS A 285 9.58 8.74 18.02
N ARG A 286 10.05 7.50 18.15
CA ARG A 286 10.79 6.79 17.12
C ARG A 286 9.99 6.65 15.83
N MET A 287 8.73 6.19 15.92
CA MET A 287 7.86 6.05 14.73
C MET A 287 7.68 7.38 14.00
N VAL A 288 7.45 8.48 14.72
CA VAL A 288 7.26 9.81 14.13
C VAL A 288 8.54 10.32 13.46
N LEU A 289 9.70 10.17 14.12
CA LEU A 289 10.98 10.59 13.55
C LEU A 289 11.32 9.80 12.28
N VAL A 290 11.21 8.47 12.33
CA VAL A 290 11.40 7.59 11.16
C VAL A 290 10.45 7.96 10.03
N ALA A 291 9.18 8.21 10.34
CA ALA A 291 8.18 8.60 9.36
C ALA A 291 8.56 9.90 8.62
N LEU A 292 9.00 10.90 9.36
CA LEU A 292 9.41 12.19 8.80
C LEU A 292 10.70 12.08 7.98
N ILE A 293 11.68 11.31 8.42
CA ILE A 293 12.89 11.05 7.66
C ILE A 293 12.58 10.29 6.36
N CYS A 294 11.69 9.30 6.39
CA CYS A 294 11.22 8.62 5.19
C CYS A 294 10.52 9.57 4.20
N SER A 295 9.80 10.56 4.70
CA SER A 295 9.01 11.49 3.88
C SER A 295 9.74 12.80 3.52
N GLN A 296 11.07 12.82 3.58
CA GLN A 296 11.88 13.94 3.11
C GLN A 296 11.71 14.19 1.61
N SER A 297 11.84 15.47 1.20
CA SER A 297 11.74 15.86 -0.22
C SER A 297 12.86 15.28 -1.08
N MET A 298 14.07 15.14 -0.53
CA MET A 298 15.26 14.62 -1.20
C MET A 298 15.29 13.08 -1.11
N PRO A 299 15.12 12.34 -2.22
CA PRO A 299 15.07 10.87 -2.19
C PRO A 299 16.36 10.21 -1.67
N GLU A 300 17.52 10.83 -1.92
CA GLU A 300 18.83 10.35 -1.46
C GLU A 300 19.06 10.48 0.06
N LYS A 301 18.27 11.31 0.74
CA LYS A 301 18.32 11.45 2.20
C LYS A 301 17.38 10.48 2.92
N ARG A 302 16.53 9.77 2.20
CA ARG A 302 15.63 8.78 2.79
C ARG A 302 16.38 7.49 3.07
N PRO A 303 16.13 6.83 4.21
CA PRO A 303 16.72 5.54 4.52
C PRO A 303 16.24 4.46 3.52
N THR A 304 16.97 3.36 3.43
CA THR A 304 16.48 2.13 2.79
C THR A 304 15.42 1.46 3.67
N MET A 305 14.58 0.59 3.09
CA MET A 305 13.59 -0.13 3.89
C MET A 305 14.20 -1.11 4.89
N LEU A 306 15.44 -1.60 4.69
CA LEU A 306 16.16 -2.38 5.71
C LEU A 306 16.49 -1.51 6.93
N GLU A 307 17.05 -0.33 6.71
CA GLU A 307 17.32 0.63 7.78
C GLU A 307 16.03 1.06 8.50
N VAL A 308 14.93 1.25 7.77
CA VAL A 308 13.62 1.54 8.37
C VAL A 308 13.15 0.43 9.31
N VAL A 309 13.34 -0.84 8.94
CA VAL A 309 13.01 -1.99 9.81
C VAL A 309 13.83 -1.94 11.09
N ASP A 310 15.16 -1.75 10.99
CA ASP A 310 16.07 -1.71 12.13
C ASP A 310 15.75 -0.51 13.05
N LEU A 311 15.48 0.66 12.46
CA LEU A 311 15.07 1.85 13.19
C LEU A 311 13.75 1.63 13.95
N LEU A 312 12.73 1.06 13.33
CA LEU A 312 11.44 0.80 13.98
C LEU A 312 11.58 -0.22 15.14
N LYS A 313 12.40 -1.24 14.97
CA LYS A 313 12.68 -2.23 16.02
C LYS A 313 13.57 -1.69 17.15
N GLY A 314 14.26 -0.58 16.92
CA GLY A 314 15.25 -0.05 17.85
C GLY A 314 16.55 -0.85 17.88
N GLU A 315 16.84 -1.59 16.80
CA GLU A 315 18.02 -2.42 16.60
C GLU A 315 19.11 -1.70 15.80
N SER A 316 18.81 -0.49 15.30
CA SER A 316 19.75 0.34 14.54
C SER A 316 20.96 0.74 15.41
N LYS A 317 22.14 0.87 14.76
CA LYS A 317 23.33 1.47 15.37
C LYS A 317 23.13 2.96 15.70
N GLU A 318 22.24 3.63 14.98
CA GLU A 318 21.82 4.98 15.27
C GLU A 318 20.88 4.98 16.47
N ASN A 319 21.27 5.69 17.51
CA ASN A 319 20.43 5.88 18.68
C ASN A 319 19.27 6.83 18.35
N LEU A 320 18.18 6.75 19.11
CA LEU A 320 17.06 7.68 19.00
C LEU A 320 17.52 9.15 19.08
N SER A 321 18.58 9.40 19.85
CA SER A 321 19.19 10.75 19.96
C SER A 321 19.81 11.24 18.66
N ASP A 322 20.38 10.34 17.86
CA ASP A 322 21.02 10.71 16.58
C ASP A 322 19.92 11.11 15.57
N LEU A 323 18.83 10.35 15.53
CA LEU A 323 17.65 10.73 14.74
C LEU A 323 17.07 12.09 15.14
N GLU A 324 17.03 12.39 16.43
CA GLU A 324 16.54 13.69 16.92
C GLU A 324 17.43 14.85 16.57
N ASN A 325 18.71 14.62 16.40
CA ASN A 325 19.72 15.62 16.07
C ASN A 325 19.86 15.82 14.54
N ASP A 326 19.11 15.06 13.72
CA ASP A 326 19.08 15.26 12.29
C ASP A 326 18.74 16.73 11.97
N GLU A 327 19.35 17.27 10.91
CA GLU A 327 19.17 18.64 10.47
C GLU A 327 17.69 19.00 10.23
N MET A 328 16.90 18.04 9.80
CA MET A 328 15.46 18.19 9.55
C MET A 328 14.68 18.65 10.78
N PHE A 329 15.11 18.24 11.98
CA PHE A 329 14.44 18.54 13.25
C PHE A 329 15.02 19.74 14.00
N ARG A 330 15.99 20.45 13.40
CA ARG A 330 16.47 21.71 13.97
C ARG A 330 15.39 22.78 13.88
N PRO A 331 15.22 23.61 14.93
CA PRO A 331 14.31 24.75 14.86
C PRO A 331 14.68 25.66 13.69
N GLU A 332 13.69 26.11 12.92
CA GLU A 332 13.95 27.13 11.91
C GLU A 332 14.43 28.43 12.59
N PRO A 333 15.48 29.10 12.06
CA PRO A 333 15.90 30.37 12.59
C PRO A 333 14.73 31.36 12.53
N ALA A 334 14.42 31.99 13.66
CA ALA A 334 13.36 32.96 13.76
C ALA A 334 13.63 34.12 12.77
N GLY A 335 12.86 34.21 11.67
CA GLY A 335 12.98 35.30 10.72
C GLY A 335 12.57 35.09 9.28
N ILE A 336 12.21 33.88 8.85
CA ILE A 336 11.76 33.63 7.46
C ILE A 336 10.29 33.21 7.46
N SER A 337 9.39 34.21 7.47
CA SER A 337 8.01 33.97 7.07
C SER A 337 7.98 33.52 5.60
N LYS A 338 7.72 32.24 5.32
CA LYS A 338 7.44 31.79 3.96
C LYS A 338 6.16 32.47 3.48
N VAL A 339 6.29 33.43 2.62
CA VAL A 339 5.24 33.89 1.73
C VAL A 339 4.85 32.67 0.88
N LEU A 340 3.64 32.20 1.06
CA LEU A 340 3.03 31.12 0.24
C LEU A 340 2.92 31.61 -1.21
N SER A 341 3.94 31.38 -2.02
CA SER A 341 3.87 31.46 -3.46
C SER A 341 3.42 30.11 -4.00
N GLY A 342 2.12 29.98 -4.27
CA GLY A 342 1.58 28.84 -4.96
C GLY A 342 2.10 28.76 -6.40
N PRO A 343 2.45 27.61 -6.93
CA PRO A 343 2.63 27.46 -8.35
C PRO A 343 1.27 27.29 -9.01
N ASN A 344 0.87 28.27 -9.81
CA ASN A 344 -0.13 28.07 -10.86
C ASN A 344 0.47 27.12 -11.91
N GLY A 345 0.02 25.91 -11.93
CA GLY A 345 0.36 24.90 -12.93
C GLY A 345 -0.85 24.00 -13.16
N SER A 346 -1.41 24.08 -14.35
CA SER A 346 -2.54 23.33 -14.87
C SER A 346 -2.48 21.84 -14.51
N SER A 347 -3.49 21.40 -13.77
CA SER A 347 -3.70 20.01 -13.37
C SER A 347 -4.81 19.39 -14.23
N ASP A 348 -4.41 18.81 -15.33
CA ASP A 348 -5.22 17.82 -16.02
C ASP A 348 -4.41 16.54 -16.09
N PHE A 349 -4.75 15.54 -15.28
CA PHE A 349 -4.42 14.10 -15.35
C PHE A 349 -4.29 13.45 -13.97
N ILE A 350 -5.33 13.55 -13.14
CA ILE A 350 -5.49 12.67 -11.99
C ILE A 350 -6.93 12.16 -12.00
N SER A 351 -7.09 10.85 -12.16
CA SER A 351 -8.38 10.22 -11.99
C SER A 351 -8.81 10.30 -10.52
N GLU A 352 -9.76 11.19 -10.21
CA GLU A 352 -10.40 11.23 -8.89
C GLU A 352 -11.22 9.96 -8.68
N GLU A 353 -10.91 9.24 -7.59
CA GLU A 353 -11.86 8.27 -7.04
C GLU A 353 -13.05 9.06 -6.46
N LYS A 354 -14.18 9.04 -7.15
CA LYS A 354 -15.44 9.48 -6.56
C LYS A 354 -15.87 8.42 -5.55
N ASN A 355 -15.77 8.75 -4.27
CA ASN A 355 -16.50 8.07 -3.22
C ASN A 355 -17.99 8.30 -3.44
N SER A 356 -18.71 7.32 -3.98
CA SER A 356 -20.15 7.29 -3.96
C SER A 356 -20.62 6.79 -2.59
N GLU A 357 -20.76 7.70 -1.63
CA GLU A 357 -21.65 7.47 -0.48
C GLU A 357 -23.09 7.44 -1.01
N ALA A 358 -23.64 6.24 -1.10
CA ALA A 358 -25.06 6.07 -1.36
C ALA A 358 -25.85 6.44 -0.11
N ASN A 359 -26.53 7.56 -0.13
CA ASN A 359 -27.64 7.89 0.74
C ASN A 359 -28.75 6.85 0.51
N ALA A 360 -28.93 5.95 1.47
CA ALA A 360 -30.13 5.18 1.63
C ALA A 360 -30.91 5.78 2.81
N ASN A 361 -31.73 6.78 2.52
CA ASN A 361 -32.90 7.10 3.35
C ASN A 361 -33.92 7.86 2.51
N GLU A 362 -35.17 7.44 2.75
CA GLU A 362 -36.44 8.02 2.27
C GLU A 362 -37.01 7.44 0.99
N MET A 363 -37.85 6.43 1.20
CA MET A 363 -39.23 6.40 0.69
C MET A 363 -40.06 5.40 1.49
N GLY A 364 -40.71 5.90 2.56
CA GLY A 364 -41.88 5.30 3.14
C GLY A 364 -43.07 6.12 2.72
N SER A 365 -43.98 5.51 2.02
CA SER A 365 -45.42 5.64 2.10
C SER A 365 -46.07 4.74 1.04
#